data_83640a01a6eeab713fa918b876470e81
#
_entry.id   83640a01a6eeab713fa918b876470e81
#
_cell.length_a   1.000
_cell.length_b   1.000
_cell.length_c   1.000
_cell.angle_alpha   90.00
_cell.angle_beta   90.00
_cell.angle_gamma   90.00
#
_symmetry.space_group_name_H-M   'P 1'
#
loop_
_entity.id
_entity.type
_entity.pdbx_description
1 polymer ?
#
loop_
_entity_poly.entity_id
_entity_poly.type
_entity_poly.pdbx_seq_one_letter_code
_entity_poly.pdbx_strand_id
1 'polypeptide(L)'
;MILSTTPTIEGHPIREYRGVVTGETIIGTNFVKDFFASVRDVIGGRSGSYESTLREAKDTALREMADRAASMGCNAIVGIDLDYETVGKSGSMLMVTCSGTAVII
;
A
#
# COMPACT_ATOMS: atom_id res chain seq x y z
N MET A 1 -8.36 -2.60 -13.65
CA MET A 1 -6.95 -2.90 -13.30
C MET A 1 -6.92 -4.07 -12.33
N ILE A 2 -6.26 -5.15 -12.69
CA ILE A 2 -6.09 -6.30 -11.81
C ILE A 2 -4.81 -6.10 -11.01
N LEU A 3 -4.91 -6.21 -9.68
CA LEU A 3 -3.77 -6.11 -8.77
C LEU A 3 -3.58 -7.47 -8.11
N SER A 4 -2.36 -8.01 -8.15
CA SER A 4 -2.08 -9.32 -7.59
C SER A 4 -0.70 -9.38 -6.94
N THR A 5 -0.60 -10.11 -5.84
CA THR A 5 0.69 -10.43 -5.22
C THR A 5 1.37 -11.62 -5.88
N THR A 6 0.65 -12.36 -6.73
CA THR A 6 1.19 -13.48 -7.48
C THR A 6 2.09 -13.01 -8.62
N PRO A 7 3.05 -13.84 -9.08
CA PRO A 7 3.91 -13.46 -10.21
C PRO A 7 3.20 -13.52 -11.56
N THR A 8 2.06 -14.19 -11.62
CA THR A 8 1.24 -14.31 -12.83
C THR A 8 -0.23 -14.29 -12.46
N ILE A 9 -1.09 -14.09 -13.44
CA ILE A 9 -2.55 -14.12 -13.27
C ILE A 9 -3.08 -15.29 -14.11
N GLU A 10 -3.67 -16.27 -13.45
CA GLU A 10 -4.20 -17.45 -14.12
C GLU A 10 -5.27 -17.06 -15.15
N GLY A 11 -5.19 -17.63 -16.33
CA GLY A 11 -6.11 -17.31 -17.43
C GLY A 11 -5.78 -16.04 -18.20
N HIS A 12 -4.77 -15.28 -17.75
CA HIS A 12 -4.37 -14.02 -18.36
C HIS A 12 -2.86 -13.98 -18.54
N PRO A 13 -2.31 -14.64 -19.56
CA PRO A 13 -0.86 -14.62 -19.81
C PRO A 13 -0.33 -13.20 -19.96
N ILE A 14 0.83 -12.95 -19.37
CA ILE A 14 1.47 -11.64 -19.49
C ILE A 14 1.99 -11.48 -20.92
N ARG A 15 1.50 -10.45 -21.58
CA ARG A 15 1.87 -10.12 -22.95
C ARG A 15 3.06 -9.18 -23.01
N GLU A 16 3.20 -8.30 -22.04
CA GLU A 16 4.26 -7.32 -21.99
C GLU A 16 4.54 -6.86 -20.57
N TYR A 17 5.81 -6.77 -20.20
CA TYR A 17 6.27 -6.19 -18.94
C TYR A 17 6.67 -4.74 -19.20
N ARG A 18 6.10 -3.79 -18.44
CA ARG A 18 6.36 -2.37 -18.62
C ARG A 18 7.26 -1.76 -17.55
N GLY A 19 7.51 -2.46 -16.46
CA GLY A 19 8.45 -2.02 -15.44
C GLY A 19 7.85 -1.93 -14.04
N VAL A 20 8.66 -1.44 -13.11
CA VAL A 20 8.32 -1.34 -11.71
C VAL A 20 7.48 -0.10 -11.47
N VAL A 21 6.40 -0.26 -10.71
CA VAL A 21 5.56 0.83 -10.22
C VAL A 21 5.49 0.80 -8.72
N THR A 22 5.29 1.95 -8.12
CA THR A 22 5.19 2.12 -6.67
C THR A 22 4.03 3.03 -6.31
N GLY A 23 3.63 2.95 -5.05
CA GLY A 23 2.68 3.88 -4.45
C GLY A 23 3.06 4.08 -2.99
N GLU A 24 2.75 5.24 -2.42
CA GLU A 24 3.10 5.55 -1.05
C GLU A 24 2.06 6.46 -0.38
N THR A 25 1.90 6.26 0.93
CA THR A 25 1.09 7.13 1.78
C THR A 25 1.82 7.35 3.08
N ILE A 26 1.92 8.61 3.51
CA ILE A 26 2.58 8.95 4.77
C ILE A 26 1.52 9.51 5.73
N ILE A 27 1.43 8.88 6.90
CA ILE A 27 0.56 9.31 7.99
C ILE A 27 1.39 10.16 8.96
N GLY A 28 0.91 11.37 9.24
CA GLY A 28 1.66 12.37 9.96
C GLY A 28 1.79 12.14 11.45
N THR A 29 2.59 12.97 12.09
CA THR A 29 3.04 12.87 13.48
C THR A 29 1.90 12.79 14.50
N ASN A 30 0.89 13.64 14.39
CA ASN A 30 -0.20 13.69 15.38
C ASN A 30 -1.02 12.41 15.38
N PHE A 31 -1.29 11.85 14.21
CA PHE A 31 -2.00 10.58 14.10
C PHE A 31 -1.22 9.45 14.76
N VAL A 32 0.09 9.36 14.49
CA VAL A 32 0.94 8.29 15.03
C VAL A 32 0.99 8.37 16.56
N LYS A 33 1.12 9.57 17.12
CA LYS A 33 1.10 9.77 18.58
C LYS A 33 -0.21 9.30 19.19
N ASP A 34 -1.33 9.69 18.60
CA ASP A 34 -2.65 9.30 19.09
C ASP A 34 -2.86 7.79 18.97
N PHE A 35 -2.39 7.19 17.89
CA PHE A 35 -2.44 5.75 17.69
C PHE A 35 -1.73 5.00 18.81
N PHE A 36 -0.47 5.33 19.09
CA PHE A 36 0.29 4.65 20.13
C PHE A 36 -0.25 4.92 21.54
N ALA A 37 -0.76 6.11 21.79
CA ALA A 37 -1.42 6.42 23.05
C ALA A 37 -2.67 5.55 23.26
N SER A 38 -3.48 5.40 22.22
CA SER A 38 -4.69 4.57 22.27
C SER A 38 -4.38 3.09 22.47
N VAL A 39 -3.34 2.59 21.85
CA VAL A 39 -2.91 1.18 22.01
C VAL A 39 -2.54 0.88 23.45
N ARG A 40 -1.95 1.83 24.19
CA ARG A 40 -1.63 1.65 25.61
C ARG A 40 -2.88 1.55 26.48
N ASP A 41 -3.95 2.26 26.09
CA ASP A 41 -5.19 2.34 26.87
C ASP A 41 -6.17 1.22 26.52
N VAL A 42 -5.95 0.52 25.41
CA VAL A 42 -6.81 -0.59 24.97
C VAL A 42 -6.29 -1.90 25.53
N ILE A 43 -7.04 -2.49 26.46
CA ILE A 43 -6.69 -3.78 27.05
C ILE A 43 -7.50 -4.87 26.35
N GLY A 44 -6.82 -5.70 25.55
CA GLY A 44 -7.41 -6.86 24.88
C GLY A 44 -8.38 -6.55 23.77
N GLY A 45 -8.44 -5.30 23.29
CA GLY A 45 -9.32 -4.88 22.22
C GLY A 45 -8.57 -4.38 20.99
N ARG A 46 -9.31 -4.24 19.87
CA ARG A 46 -8.80 -3.67 18.62
C ARG A 46 -9.23 -2.23 18.52
N SER A 47 -8.37 -1.40 17.94
CA SER A 47 -8.67 0.01 17.72
C SER A 47 -9.24 0.20 16.31
N GLY A 48 -10.55 0.06 16.16
CA GLY A 48 -11.23 0.06 14.87
C GLY A 48 -11.00 1.31 14.03
N SER A 49 -10.95 2.51 14.65
CA SER A 49 -10.72 3.75 13.93
C SER A 49 -9.31 3.82 13.33
N TYR A 50 -8.32 3.33 14.04
CA TYR A 50 -6.94 3.30 13.55
C TYR A 50 -6.74 2.21 12.50
N GLU A 51 -7.40 1.06 12.68
CA GLU A 51 -7.40 0.00 11.66
C GLU A 51 -8.01 0.50 10.36
N SER A 52 -9.11 1.26 10.42
CA SER A 52 -9.74 1.88 9.25
C SER A 52 -8.79 2.86 8.55
N THR A 53 -8.07 3.67 9.31
CA THR A 53 -7.12 4.64 8.76
C THR A 53 -5.94 3.94 8.09
N LEU A 54 -5.42 2.87 8.69
CA LEU A 54 -4.34 2.08 8.08
C LEU A 54 -4.80 1.42 6.79
N ARG A 55 -6.02 0.89 6.77
CA ARG A 55 -6.60 0.30 5.56
C ARG A 55 -6.78 1.35 4.46
N GLU A 56 -7.27 2.52 4.81
CA GLU A 56 -7.44 3.63 3.88
C GLU A 56 -6.09 4.09 3.31
N ALA A 57 -5.06 4.18 4.15
CA ALA A 57 -3.71 4.52 3.72
C ALA A 57 -3.15 3.49 2.73
N LYS A 58 -3.36 2.20 3.01
CA LYS A 58 -2.99 1.11 2.10
C LYS A 58 -3.73 1.23 0.77
N ASP A 59 -5.03 1.44 0.81
CA ASP A 59 -5.85 1.55 -0.40
C ASP A 59 -5.44 2.76 -1.24
N THR A 60 -5.06 3.87 -0.61
CA THR A 60 -4.54 5.06 -1.29
C THR A 60 -3.22 4.76 -1.99
N ALA A 61 -2.30 4.07 -1.32
CA ALA A 61 -1.02 3.69 -1.91
C ALA A 61 -1.22 2.76 -3.12
N LEU A 62 -2.10 1.77 -3.00
CA LEU A 62 -2.42 0.86 -4.10
C LEU A 62 -3.08 1.59 -5.28
N ARG A 63 -3.98 2.51 -5.01
CA ARG A 63 -4.64 3.30 -6.06
C ARG A 63 -3.64 4.17 -6.82
N GLU A 64 -2.73 4.81 -6.09
CA GLU A 64 -1.68 5.62 -6.70
C GLU A 64 -0.78 4.78 -7.61
N MET A 65 -0.40 3.60 -7.15
CA MET A 65 0.38 2.65 -7.95
C MET A 65 -0.40 2.22 -9.21
N ALA A 66 -1.69 1.91 -9.05
CA ALA A 66 -2.55 1.52 -10.17
C ALA A 66 -2.69 2.65 -11.20
N ASP A 67 -2.84 3.90 -10.75
CA ASP A 67 -2.93 5.06 -11.64
C ASP A 67 -1.63 5.25 -12.44
N ARG A 68 -0.49 5.04 -11.81
CA ARG A 68 0.82 5.09 -12.49
C ARG A 68 0.92 4.00 -13.55
N ALA A 69 0.50 2.77 -13.24
CA ALA A 69 0.49 1.68 -14.21
C ALA A 69 -0.46 1.97 -15.38
N ALA A 70 -1.64 2.50 -15.09
CA ALA A 70 -2.61 2.87 -16.12
C ALA A 70 -2.04 3.93 -17.08
N SER A 71 -1.28 4.90 -16.56
CA SER A 71 -0.63 5.93 -17.39
C SER A 71 0.46 5.36 -18.29
N MET A 72 0.98 4.16 -17.97
CA MET A 72 1.93 3.42 -18.78
C MET A 72 1.24 2.51 -19.81
N GLY A 73 -0.08 2.54 -19.89
CA GLY A 73 -0.87 1.69 -20.79
C GLY A 73 -1.05 0.27 -20.27
N CYS A 74 -0.78 0.00 -18.99
CA CYS A 74 -0.90 -1.31 -18.39
C CYS A 74 -2.31 -1.55 -17.85
N ASN A 75 -2.71 -2.82 -17.80
CA ASN A 75 -4.01 -3.23 -17.28
C ASN A 75 -3.93 -4.18 -16.08
N ALA A 76 -2.73 -4.46 -15.60
CA ALA A 76 -2.52 -5.28 -14.40
C ALA A 76 -1.19 -4.93 -13.74
N ILE A 77 -1.11 -5.27 -12.44
CA ILE A 77 0.14 -5.20 -11.67
C ILE A 77 0.29 -6.53 -10.96
N VAL A 78 1.45 -7.17 -11.13
CA VAL A 78 1.77 -8.46 -10.51
C VAL A 78 2.94 -8.30 -9.54
N GLY A 79 3.11 -9.29 -8.66
CA GLY A 79 4.21 -9.32 -7.71
C GLY A 79 4.16 -8.19 -6.69
N ILE A 80 2.97 -7.76 -6.30
CA ILE A 80 2.80 -6.63 -5.38
C ILE A 80 3.33 -6.99 -3.99
N ASP A 81 4.14 -6.09 -3.43
CA ASP A 81 4.61 -6.12 -2.07
C ASP A 81 4.11 -4.88 -1.34
N LEU A 82 3.70 -5.06 -0.09
CA LEU A 82 3.21 -4.00 0.79
C LEU A 82 4.10 -3.92 2.01
N ASP A 83 4.55 -2.72 2.34
CA ASP A 83 5.39 -2.46 3.51
C ASP A 83 4.81 -1.34 4.36
N TYR A 84 4.96 -1.49 5.68
CA TYR A 84 4.59 -0.49 6.66
C TYR A 84 5.83 -0.18 7.48
N GLU A 85 6.24 1.08 7.52
CA GLU A 85 7.43 1.49 8.25
C GLU A 85 7.19 2.78 9.03
N THR A 86 7.79 2.87 10.21
CA THR A 86 7.89 4.15 10.90
C THR A 86 9.08 4.91 10.34
N VAL A 87 8.87 6.18 10.03
CA VAL A 87 9.88 7.05 9.46
C VAL A 87 9.89 8.38 10.21
N GLY A 88 10.87 9.22 9.91
CA GLY A 88 11.02 10.50 10.56
C GLY A 88 11.75 10.40 11.89
N LYS A 89 11.96 11.55 12.53
CA LYS A 89 12.67 11.63 13.81
C LYS A 89 11.88 10.91 14.91
N SER A 90 12.51 9.92 15.54
CA SER A 90 11.92 9.10 16.61
C SER A 90 10.67 8.32 16.16
N GLY A 91 10.59 7.94 14.87
CA GLY A 91 9.45 7.21 14.36
C GLY A 91 8.15 8.02 14.38
N SER A 92 8.24 9.31 14.12
CA SER A 92 7.10 10.24 14.25
C SER A 92 6.07 10.13 13.12
N MET A 93 6.37 9.39 12.07
CA MET A 93 5.48 9.18 10.93
C MET A 93 5.40 7.71 10.57
N LEU A 94 4.27 7.29 10.03
CA LEU A 94 4.07 5.95 9.50
C LEU A 94 3.96 6.03 7.98
N MET A 95 4.76 5.24 7.28
CA MET A 95 4.76 5.16 5.84
C MET A 95 4.20 3.81 5.39
N VAL A 96 3.25 3.85 4.47
CA VAL A 96 2.73 2.67 3.78
C VAL A 96 3.21 2.75 2.34
N THR A 97 3.94 1.75 1.90
CA THR A 97 4.45 1.69 0.53
C THR A 97 4.01 0.39 -0.14
N CYS A 98 3.87 0.44 -1.44
CA CYS A 98 3.67 -0.75 -2.25
C CYS A 98 4.52 -0.66 -3.51
N SER A 99 4.90 -1.82 -4.02
CA SER A 99 5.63 -1.94 -5.28
C SER A 99 5.10 -3.14 -6.05
N GLY A 100 5.32 -3.14 -7.34
CA GLY A 100 4.91 -4.25 -8.20
C GLY A 100 5.40 -4.04 -9.61
N THR A 101 5.09 -4.99 -10.49
CA THR A 101 5.44 -4.91 -11.91
C THR A 101 4.20 -4.63 -12.74
N ALA A 102 4.21 -3.51 -13.44
CA ALA A 102 3.13 -3.15 -14.36
C ALA A 102 3.24 -3.98 -15.64
N VAL A 103 2.14 -4.59 -16.03
CA VAL A 103 2.09 -5.50 -17.17
C VAL A 103 0.85 -5.28 -18.03
N ILE A 104 0.91 -5.78 -19.24
CA ILE A 104 -0.26 -5.90 -20.13
C ILE A 104 -0.61 -7.37 -20.21
N ILE A 105 -1.85 -7.66 -19.88
CA ILE A 105 -2.41 -9.00 -20.00
C ILE A 105 -3.48 -9.07 -21.08
#